data_16961201563594f628264b60ba674fe7
#
_entry.id   16961201563594f628264b60ba674fe7
#
_cell.length_a   1.000
_cell.length_b   1.000
_cell.length_c   1.000
_cell.angle_alpha   90.00
_cell.angle_beta   90.00
_cell.angle_gamma   90.00
#
_symmetry.space_group_name_H-M   'P 1'
#
loop_
_entity.id
_entity.type
_entity.pdbx_description
1 polymer ?
#
loop_
_entity_poly.entity_id
_entity_poly.type
_entity_poly.pdbx_seq_one_letter_code
_entity_poly.pdbx_strand_id
1 'polypeptide(L)'
;MNLTISGHHLDVSPALRNYVMDKLQRVLRHFDQVIDVKVLLSVHNESEKEKRQRAECCVYVKGNELYAGSSHLNLYAAVDALIDKLDRKVVKHKTRLKERRGETIKRDVTALAAV
;
A
#
# COMPACT_ATOMS: atom_id res chain seq x y z
N MET A 1 -7.90 0.65 13.22
CA MET A 1 -7.12 -0.01 12.17
C MET A 1 -6.36 -1.18 12.76
N ASN A 2 -6.54 -2.34 12.20
CA ASN A 2 -5.77 -3.53 12.58
C ASN A 2 -4.65 -3.74 11.58
N LEU A 3 -3.45 -4.02 12.08
CA LEU A 3 -2.29 -4.29 11.24
C LEU A 3 -1.78 -5.69 11.54
N THR A 4 -1.70 -6.52 10.50
CA THR A 4 -1.15 -7.87 10.59
C THR A 4 0.07 -7.97 9.68
N ILE A 5 1.20 -8.37 10.23
CA ILE A 5 2.43 -8.60 9.47
C ILE A 5 2.79 -10.07 9.62
N SER A 6 2.83 -10.77 8.49
CA SER A 6 3.11 -12.21 8.45
C SER A 6 4.33 -12.51 7.60
N GLY A 7 5.05 -13.57 7.94
CA GLY A 7 6.17 -14.06 7.16
C GLY A 7 5.85 -15.43 6.55
N HIS A 8 6.28 -15.66 5.32
CA HIS A 8 6.18 -16.93 4.63
C HIS A 8 7.57 -17.37 4.21
N HIS A 9 8.04 -18.49 4.75
CA HIS A 9 9.41 -18.96 4.60
C HIS A 9 10.46 -18.01 5.17
N LEU A 10 10.03 -17.15 6.11
CA LEU A 10 10.94 -16.29 6.87
C LEU A 10 10.29 -15.90 8.19
N ASP A 11 11.12 -15.60 9.18
CA ASP A 11 10.65 -15.07 10.45
C ASP A 11 10.77 -13.55 10.43
N VAL A 12 9.69 -12.88 10.76
CA VAL A 12 9.67 -11.42 10.82
C VAL A 12 10.34 -10.97 12.11
N SER A 13 11.52 -10.39 12.00
CA SER A 13 12.24 -9.87 13.16
C SER A 13 11.55 -8.62 13.73
N PRO A 14 11.76 -8.29 15.02
CA PRO A 14 11.23 -7.05 15.58
C PRO A 14 11.68 -5.80 14.81
N ALA A 15 12.93 -5.79 14.36
CA ALA A 15 13.45 -4.67 13.56
C ALA A 15 12.72 -4.52 12.24
N LEU A 16 12.49 -5.63 11.54
CA LEU A 16 11.76 -5.61 10.27
C LEU A 16 10.30 -5.21 10.48
N ARG A 17 9.67 -5.74 11.52
CA ARG A 17 8.29 -5.38 11.88
C ARG A 17 8.16 -3.87 12.14
N ASN A 18 9.07 -3.32 12.93
CA ASN A 18 9.08 -1.90 13.25
C ASN A 18 9.31 -1.05 11.99
N TYR A 19 10.19 -1.50 11.10
CA TYR A 19 10.46 -0.83 9.85
C TYR A 19 9.20 -0.73 8.98
N VAL A 20 8.50 -1.85 8.83
CA VAL A 20 7.26 -1.90 8.04
C VAL A 20 6.17 -1.03 8.67
N MET A 21 5.98 -1.14 9.98
CA MET A 21 4.99 -0.35 10.71
C MET A 21 5.23 1.15 10.56
N ASP A 22 6.47 1.56 10.70
CA ASP A 22 6.87 2.96 10.58
C ASP A 22 6.55 3.52 9.20
N LYS A 23 6.92 2.79 8.17
CA LYS A 23 6.65 3.17 6.79
C LYS A 23 5.15 3.23 6.48
N LEU A 24 4.41 2.23 6.92
CA LEU A 24 2.96 2.18 6.71
C LEU A 24 2.25 3.33 7.41
N GLN A 25 2.64 3.66 8.62
CA GLN A 25 2.04 4.78 9.35
C GLN A 25 2.19 6.09 8.59
N ARG A 26 3.33 6.32 7.95
CA ARG A 26 3.56 7.52 7.16
C ARG A 26 2.60 7.62 5.98
N VAL A 27 2.34 6.50 5.30
CA VAL A 27 1.45 6.48 4.14
C VAL A 27 -0.01 6.59 4.55
N LEU A 28 -0.40 5.89 5.61
CA LEU A 28 -1.80 5.76 6.01
C LEU A 28 -2.26 6.80 7.04
N ARG A 29 -1.35 7.61 7.54
CA ARG A 29 -1.60 8.59 8.61
C ARG A 29 -2.75 9.55 8.31
N HIS A 30 -2.88 9.96 7.06
CA HIS A 30 -3.91 10.90 6.63
C HIS A 30 -5.08 10.22 5.92
N PHE A 31 -5.18 8.89 6.03
CA PHE A 31 -6.21 8.14 5.34
C PHE A 31 -7.14 7.48 6.37
N ASP A 32 -8.23 8.15 6.69
CA ASP A 32 -9.14 7.78 7.79
C ASP A 32 -10.03 6.58 7.49
N GLN A 33 -10.09 6.12 6.26
CA GLN A 33 -11.03 5.08 5.84
C GLN A 33 -10.45 3.66 5.89
N VAL A 34 -9.26 3.51 6.43
CA VAL A 34 -8.61 2.21 6.53
C VAL A 34 -9.26 1.39 7.65
N ILE A 35 -9.75 0.20 7.29
CA ILE A 35 -10.37 -0.74 8.22
C ILE A 35 -9.33 -1.72 8.74
N ASP A 36 -8.51 -2.28 7.84
CA ASP A 36 -7.53 -3.29 8.16
C ASP A 36 -6.37 -3.24 7.17
N VAL A 37 -5.18 -3.69 7.61
CA VAL A 37 -3.99 -3.76 6.77
C VAL A 37 -3.32 -5.10 7.00
N LYS A 38 -3.07 -5.83 5.92
CA LYS A 38 -2.34 -7.10 5.96
C LYS A 38 -1.09 -6.99 5.12
N VAL A 39 0.05 -7.31 5.72
CA VAL A 39 1.36 -7.33 5.06
C VAL A 39 1.89 -8.75 5.09
N LEU A 40 2.32 -9.24 3.94
CA LEU A 40 2.95 -10.54 3.81
C LEU A 40 4.37 -10.33 3.28
N LEU A 41 5.33 -10.79 4.05
CA LEU A 41 6.74 -10.79 3.68
C LEU A 41 7.14 -12.23 3.38
N SER A 42 7.77 -12.47 2.24
CA SER A 42 8.08 -13.83 1.82
C SER A 42 9.41 -13.93 1.12
N VAL A 43 10.00 -15.13 1.20
CA VAL A 43 11.20 -15.48 0.47
C VAL A 43 10.84 -16.63 -0.47
N HIS A 44 11.13 -16.46 -1.75
CA HIS A 44 10.83 -17.42 -2.79
C HIS A 44 12.10 -18.03 -3.37
N ASN A 45 12.02 -19.30 -3.75
CA ASN A 45 13.12 -19.98 -4.40
C ASN A 45 13.08 -19.72 -5.91
N GLU A 46 13.45 -18.49 -6.28
CA GLU A 46 13.49 -18.04 -7.67
C GLU A 46 14.92 -18.05 -8.19
N SER A 47 15.08 -18.33 -9.47
CA SER A 47 16.39 -18.27 -10.13
C SER A 47 16.92 -16.85 -10.20
N GLU A 48 16.03 -15.87 -10.41
CA GLU A 48 16.40 -14.46 -10.39
C GLU A 48 16.41 -13.93 -8.96
N LYS A 49 17.56 -13.42 -8.52
CA LYS A 49 17.75 -12.94 -7.15
C LYS A 49 16.80 -11.80 -6.79
N GLU A 50 16.52 -10.92 -7.75
CA GLU A 50 15.62 -9.77 -7.53
C GLU A 50 14.18 -10.16 -7.26
N LYS A 51 13.82 -11.44 -7.51
CA LYS A 51 12.46 -11.93 -7.28
C LYS A 51 12.34 -12.78 -6.03
N ARG A 52 13.44 -13.00 -5.31
CA ARG A 52 13.45 -13.92 -4.17
C ARG A 52 12.77 -13.35 -2.93
N GLN A 53 12.93 -12.07 -2.67
CA GLN A 53 12.37 -11.45 -1.48
C GLN A 53 11.22 -10.53 -1.89
N ARG A 54 10.03 -10.84 -1.37
CA ARG A 54 8.80 -10.16 -1.75
C ARG A 54 8.14 -9.51 -0.54
N ALA A 55 7.54 -8.36 -0.77
CA ALA A 55 6.69 -7.69 0.19
C ALA A 55 5.36 -7.41 -0.50
N GLU A 56 4.27 -7.81 0.14
CA GLU A 56 2.91 -7.59 -0.36
C GLU A 56 2.08 -6.95 0.73
N CYS A 57 1.18 -6.08 0.34
CA CYS A 57 0.30 -5.39 1.28
C CYS A 57 -1.10 -5.29 0.70
N CYS A 58 -2.09 -5.57 1.54
CA CYS A 58 -3.49 -5.34 1.21
C CYS A 58 -4.08 -4.41 2.25
N VAL A 59 -4.60 -3.27 1.80
CA VAL A 59 -5.26 -2.28 2.64
C VAL A 59 -6.75 -2.37 2.38
N TYR A 60 -7.51 -2.73 3.42
CA TYR A 60 -8.96 -2.85 3.33
C TYR A 60 -9.61 -1.53 3.73
N VAL A 61 -10.39 -0.99 2.83
CA VAL A 61 -11.16 0.24 3.04
C VAL A 61 -12.64 -0.05 2.85
N LYS A 62 -13.49 0.86 3.24
CA LYS A 62 -14.93 0.67 3.08
C LYS A 62 -15.28 0.50 1.60
N GLY A 63 -15.77 -0.69 1.25
CA GLY A 63 -16.22 -1.00 -0.10
C GLY A 63 -15.12 -1.29 -1.12
N ASN A 64 -13.86 -1.39 -0.69
CA ASN A 64 -12.76 -1.67 -1.61
C ASN A 64 -11.55 -2.21 -0.87
N GLU A 65 -10.58 -2.69 -1.64
CA GLU A 65 -9.27 -3.05 -1.10
C GLU A 65 -8.18 -2.56 -2.07
N LEU A 66 -7.06 -2.16 -1.48
CA LEU A 66 -5.90 -1.67 -2.23
C LEU A 66 -4.76 -2.66 -2.06
N TYR A 67 -4.29 -3.22 -3.16
CA TYR A 67 -3.22 -4.18 -3.15
C TYR A 67 -1.96 -3.57 -3.78
N ALA A 68 -0.81 -3.86 -3.17
CA ALA A 68 0.49 -3.53 -3.73
C ALA A 68 1.47 -4.66 -3.44
N GLY A 69 2.38 -4.91 -4.35
CA GLY A 69 3.40 -5.94 -4.18
C GLY A 69 4.69 -5.52 -4.85
N SER A 70 5.81 -5.97 -4.28
CA SER A 70 7.14 -5.69 -4.82
C SER A 70 8.11 -6.80 -4.44
N SER A 71 9.15 -6.98 -5.24
CA SER A 71 10.23 -7.92 -4.95
C SER A 71 11.58 -7.26 -5.16
N HIS A 72 12.58 -7.73 -4.44
CA HIS A 72 13.94 -7.18 -4.53
C HIS A 72 14.96 -8.20 -3.98
N LEU A 73 16.25 -7.92 -4.17
CA LEU A 73 17.34 -8.67 -3.58
C LEU A 73 17.33 -8.58 -2.04
N ASN A 74 16.94 -7.43 -1.53
CA ASN A 74 16.91 -7.12 -0.11
C ASN A 74 15.47 -6.87 0.31
N LEU A 75 15.07 -7.49 1.41
CA LEU A 75 13.70 -7.38 1.90
C LEU A 75 13.32 -5.94 2.29
N TYR A 76 14.25 -5.19 2.88
CA TYR A 76 14.02 -3.78 3.21
C TYR A 76 13.77 -2.94 1.96
N ALA A 77 14.53 -3.21 0.89
CA ALA A 77 14.32 -2.54 -0.39
C ALA A 77 12.98 -2.95 -1.02
N ALA A 78 12.57 -4.21 -0.85
CA ALA A 78 11.25 -4.67 -1.30
C ALA A 78 10.13 -3.93 -0.55
N VAL A 79 10.29 -3.72 0.74
CA VAL A 79 9.35 -2.95 1.56
C VAL A 79 9.29 -1.49 1.10
N ASP A 80 10.43 -0.86 0.85
CA ASP A 80 10.47 0.52 0.36
C ASP A 80 9.73 0.68 -0.98
N ALA A 81 9.97 -0.24 -1.91
CA ALA A 81 9.29 -0.24 -3.20
C ALA A 81 7.77 -0.49 -3.03
N LEU A 82 7.41 -1.38 -2.12
CA LEU A 82 6.01 -1.64 -1.77
C LEU A 82 5.32 -0.38 -1.26
N ILE A 83 5.95 0.31 -0.31
CA ILE A 83 5.41 1.52 0.29
C ILE A 83 5.21 2.62 -0.76
N ASP A 84 6.16 2.77 -1.67
CA ASP A 84 6.06 3.75 -2.75
C ASP A 84 4.85 3.46 -3.66
N LYS A 85 4.65 2.19 -4.02
CA LYS A 85 3.49 1.77 -4.81
C LYS A 85 2.18 1.96 -4.05
N LEU A 86 2.17 1.63 -2.76
CA LEU A 86 1.00 1.78 -1.91
C LEU A 86 0.61 3.24 -1.77
N ASP A 87 1.59 4.12 -1.56
CA ASP A 87 1.36 5.56 -1.45
C ASP A 87 0.65 6.10 -2.69
N ARG A 88 1.11 5.71 -3.87
CA ARG A 88 0.47 6.12 -5.13
C ARG A 88 -0.97 5.63 -5.21
N LYS A 89 -1.24 4.40 -4.78
CA LYS A 89 -2.59 3.83 -4.80
C LYS A 89 -3.51 4.53 -3.79
N VAL A 90 -3.00 4.85 -2.61
CA VAL A 90 -3.76 5.58 -1.59
C VAL A 90 -4.13 6.96 -2.08
N VAL A 91 -3.18 7.70 -2.65
CA VAL A 91 -3.44 9.02 -3.21
C VAL A 91 -4.49 8.95 -4.32
N LYS A 92 -4.36 7.99 -5.22
CA LYS A 92 -5.33 7.80 -6.31
C LYS A 92 -6.73 7.48 -5.76
N HIS A 93 -6.83 6.64 -4.75
CA HIS A 93 -8.11 6.30 -4.13
C HIS A 93 -8.75 7.50 -3.44
N LYS A 94 -7.98 8.30 -2.72
CA LYS A 94 -8.45 9.55 -2.11
C LYS A 94 -8.99 10.51 -3.16
N THR A 95 -8.29 10.66 -4.26
CA THR A 95 -8.71 11.53 -5.36
C THR A 95 -10.05 11.07 -5.93
N ARG A 96 -10.23 9.78 -6.14
CA ARG A 96 -11.49 9.21 -6.62
C ARG A 96 -12.63 9.48 -5.64
N LEU A 97 -12.40 9.34 -4.35
CA LEU A 97 -13.41 9.61 -3.34
C LEU A 97 -13.83 11.08 -3.33
N LYS A 98 -12.87 11.99 -3.44
CA LYS A 98 -13.14 13.42 -3.53
C LYS A 98 -13.97 13.74 -4.78
N GLU A 99 -13.64 13.15 -5.90
CA GLU A 99 -14.38 13.31 -7.15
C GLU A 99 -15.81 12.84 -7.02
N ARG A 100 -16.04 11.71 -6.36
CA ARG A 100 -17.39 11.20 -6.13
C ARG A 100 -18.20 12.10 -5.23
N ARG A 101 -17.60 12.64 -4.16
CA ARG A 101 -18.29 13.53 -3.22
C ARG A 101 -18.67 14.85 -3.84
N GLY A 102 -17.80 15.38 -4.71
CA GLY A 102 -18.04 16.63 -5.39
C GLY A 102 -18.48 16.45 -6.82
N GLU A 103 -19.04 15.32 -7.19
CA GLU A 103 -19.29 14.93 -8.57
C GLU A 103 -20.03 15.99 -9.37
N THR A 104 -21.15 16.48 -8.86
CA THR A 104 -21.95 17.51 -9.56
C THR A 104 -21.17 18.80 -9.71
N ILE A 105 -20.61 19.29 -8.64
CA ILE A 105 -19.84 20.55 -8.61
C ILE A 105 -18.60 20.43 -9.48
N LYS A 106 -17.86 19.34 -9.32
CA LYS A 106 -16.62 19.14 -10.07
C LYS A 106 -16.85 18.94 -11.56
N ARG A 107 -17.93 18.27 -11.94
CA ARG A 107 -18.27 18.10 -13.35
C ARG A 107 -18.55 19.45 -13.99
N ASP A 108 -19.30 20.29 -13.31
CA ASP A 108 -19.59 21.63 -13.81
C ASP A 108 -18.31 22.44 -13.98
N VAL A 109 -17.45 22.44 -12.93
CA VAL A 109 -16.17 23.14 -12.97
C VAL A 109 -15.25 22.54 -14.02
N THR A 110 -15.17 21.23 -14.11
CA THR A 110 -14.32 20.55 -15.09
C THR A 110 -14.81 20.82 -16.52
N ALA A 111 -16.10 20.80 -16.72
CA ALA A 111 -16.68 21.12 -18.03
C ALA A 111 -16.34 22.55 -18.44
N LEU A 112 -16.45 23.50 -17.51
CA LEU A 112 -16.07 24.89 -17.75
C LEU A 112 -14.58 25.04 -18.00
N ALA A 113 -13.76 24.31 -17.26
CA ALA A 113 -12.29 24.37 -17.40
C ALA A 113 -11.79 23.65 -18.65
N ALA A 114 -12.47 22.60 -19.07
CA ALA A 114 -12.09 21.81 -20.24
C ALA A 114 -12.46 22.51 -21.57
N VAL A 115 -13.32 23.46 -21.50
CA VAL A 115 -13.71 24.29 -22.64
C VAL A 115 -12.75 25.47 -22.86
#